data_e52a6232f3f55bd9eb5d04d1032f1390
#
_entry.id   e52a6232f3f55bd9eb5d04d1032f1390
#
_cell.length_a   1.000
_cell.length_b   1.000
_cell.length_c   1.000
_cell.angle_alpha   90.00
_cell.angle_beta   90.00
_cell.angle_gamma   90.00
#
_symmetry.space_group_name_H-M   'P 1'
#
loop_
_entity.id
_entity.type
_entity.pdbx_description
1 polymer ?
#
loop_
_entity_poly.entity_id
_entity_poly.type
_entity_poly.pdbx_seq_one_letter_code
_entity_poly.pdbx_strand_id
1 'polypeptide(L)'
;PENKGMALWDREELETLMTKSHNNGIQLAVHAIGTQALEQVITCLEAVLPEAGETCLRHRIEHDEMLTRDQIRRISKLEVIASMQPNFTGKWGLPGEMYEQRFGSKRIETINPLRWIADSGITLAFGSDCMPFGPLYGVHWAVNAPFESQRLSAAEALRAYTMGGAFAGNAEQEVGSIERGKLADLILLDENPFLDPTSIKDMKVQLTIFNGQVVYWANKE
;
A
#
# COMPACT_ATOMS: atom_id res chain seq x y z
N PRO A 1 -21.35 5.90 -16.12
CA PRO A 1 -22.05 4.81 -15.42
C PRO A 1 -22.00 3.47 -16.13
N GLU A 2 -21.71 3.42 -17.44
CA GLU A 2 -21.65 2.15 -18.18
C GLU A 2 -20.24 1.59 -18.32
N ASN A 3 -19.21 2.39 -18.07
CA ASN A 3 -17.83 1.92 -18.11
C ASN A 3 -17.54 1.08 -16.86
N LYS A 4 -17.33 -0.22 -17.09
CA LYS A 4 -17.03 -1.21 -16.05
C LYS A 4 -15.53 -1.54 -15.98
N GLY A 5 -14.72 -0.84 -16.75
CA GLY A 5 -13.29 -1.16 -16.90
C GLY A 5 -13.10 -2.39 -17.82
N MET A 6 -11.91 -2.96 -17.73
CA MET A 6 -11.51 -4.13 -18.52
C MET A 6 -11.08 -5.24 -17.55
N ALA A 7 -11.80 -6.36 -17.59
CA ALA A 7 -11.35 -7.57 -16.93
C ALA A 7 -10.26 -8.24 -17.78
N LEU A 8 -9.11 -8.54 -17.18
CA LEU A 8 -8.00 -9.23 -17.84
C LEU A 8 -8.13 -10.76 -17.71
N TRP A 9 -8.91 -11.22 -16.75
CA TRP A 9 -9.14 -12.62 -16.44
C TRP A 9 -10.65 -12.89 -16.40
N ASP A 10 -11.05 -14.05 -16.90
CA ASP A 10 -12.35 -14.61 -16.54
C ASP A 10 -12.35 -14.99 -15.05
N ARG A 11 -13.53 -14.92 -14.42
CA ARG A 11 -13.64 -15.17 -12.98
C ARG A 11 -13.29 -16.61 -12.62
N GLU A 12 -13.73 -17.60 -13.39
CA GLU A 12 -13.50 -19.02 -13.09
C GLU A 12 -12.02 -19.37 -13.30
N GLU A 13 -11.38 -18.79 -14.33
CA GLU A 13 -9.95 -18.93 -14.56
C GLU A 13 -9.14 -18.33 -13.44
N LEU A 14 -9.49 -17.12 -12.99
CA LEU A 14 -8.82 -16.44 -11.86
C LEU A 14 -8.95 -17.25 -10.58
N GLU A 15 -10.15 -17.68 -10.22
CA GLU A 15 -10.42 -18.50 -9.03
C GLU A 15 -9.62 -19.81 -9.07
N THR A 16 -9.57 -20.47 -10.23
CA THR A 16 -8.80 -21.69 -10.44
C THR A 16 -7.30 -21.45 -10.21
N LEU A 17 -6.76 -20.36 -10.76
CA LEU A 17 -5.36 -19.99 -10.58
C LEU A 17 -5.04 -19.68 -9.12
N MET A 18 -5.88 -18.88 -8.46
CA MET A 18 -5.72 -18.50 -7.06
C MET A 18 -5.79 -19.72 -6.14
N THR A 19 -6.74 -20.62 -6.37
CA THR A 19 -6.86 -21.89 -5.63
C THR A 19 -5.61 -22.76 -5.78
N LYS A 20 -5.11 -22.92 -7.01
CA LYS A 20 -3.88 -23.69 -7.24
C LYS A 20 -2.68 -23.07 -6.55
N SER A 21 -2.53 -21.75 -6.62
CA SER A 21 -1.43 -21.04 -5.99
C SER A 21 -1.48 -21.19 -4.46
N HIS A 22 -2.64 -20.95 -3.88
CA HIS A 22 -2.86 -21.07 -2.43
C HIS A 22 -2.54 -22.49 -1.94
N ASN A 23 -3.10 -23.52 -2.58
CA ASN A 23 -2.89 -24.93 -2.21
C ASN A 23 -1.44 -25.41 -2.38
N ASN A 24 -0.63 -24.68 -3.14
CA ASN A 24 0.81 -24.95 -3.28
C ASN A 24 1.68 -24.03 -2.41
N GLY A 25 1.10 -23.29 -1.47
CA GLY A 25 1.84 -22.41 -0.56
C GLY A 25 2.45 -21.17 -1.23
N ILE A 26 1.91 -20.74 -2.37
CA ILE A 26 2.41 -19.58 -3.13
C ILE A 26 1.62 -18.34 -2.74
N GLN A 27 2.32 -17.31 -2.27
CA GLN A 27 1.74 -16.00 -2.02
C GLN A 27 1.24 -15.37 -3.32
N LEU A 28 0.03 -14.83 -3.29
CA LEU A 28 -0.56 -14.09 -4.40
C LEU A 28 -0.35 -12.59 -4.22
N ALA A 29 -0.06 -11.90 -5.32
CA ALA A 29 -0.09 -10.46 -5.46
C ALA A 29 -0.96 -10.12 -6.67
N VAL A 30 -2.15 -9.59 -6.44
CA VAL A 30 -3.18 -9.46 -7.48
C VAL A 30 -3.47 -7.99 -7.75
N HIS A 31 -3.18 -7.52 -8.96
CA HIS A 31 -3.46 -6.15 -9.39
C HIS A 31 -4.98 -5.94 -9.54
N ALA A 32 -5.53 -4.96 -8.82
CA ALA A 32 -6.93 -4.55 -8.96
C ALA A 32 -7.14 -3.08 -8.54
N ILE A 33 -7.62 -2.25 -9.47
CA ILE A 33 -7.81 -0.80 -9.28
C ILE A 33 -9.29 -0.45 -9.16
N GLY A 34 -10.07 -0.80 -10.17
CA GLY A 34 -11.48 -0.43 -10.27
C GLY A 34 -12.37 -1.26 -9.37
N THR A 35 -13.49 -0.67 -8.91
CA THR A 35 -14.43 -1.31 -7.97
C THR A 35 -14.89 -2.70 -8.42
N GLN A 36 -15.06 -2.94 -9.73
CA GLN A 36 -15.49 -4.26 -10.24
C GLN A 36 -14.34 -5.27 -10.32
N ALA A 37 -13.12 -4.83 -10.66
CA ALA A 37 -11.94 -5.69 -10.59
C ALA A 37 -11.69 -6.13 -9.14
N LEU A 38 -11.79 -5.18 -8.21
CA LEU A 38 -11.72 -5.44 -6.77
C LEU A 38 -12.80 -6.42 -6.31
N GLU A 39 -14.05 -6.25 -6.78
CA GLU A 39 -15.15 -7.18 -6.48
C GLU A 39 -14.85 -8.61 -6.96
N GLN A 40 -14.33 -8.76 -8.17
CA GLN A 40 -13.94 -10.06 -8.72
C GLN A 40 -12.84 -10.71 -7.90
N VAL A 41 -11.77 -9.96 -7.57
CA VAL A 41 -10.63 -10.47 -6.79
C VAL A 41 -11.06 -10.85 -5.38
N ILE A 42 -11.83 -9.99 -4.69
CA ILE A 42 -12.31 -10.25 -3.34
C ILE A 42 -13.20 -11.51 -3.31
N THR A 43 -14.10 -11.65 -4.29
CA THR A 43 -14.98 -12.83 -4.37
C THR A 43 -14.18 -14.12 -4.60
N CYS A 44 -13.14 -14.08 -5.44
CA CYS A 44 -12.24 -15.23 -5.62
C CYS A 44 -11.45 -15.53 -4.34
N LEU A 45 -10.95 -14.50 -3.63
CA LEU A 45 -10.26 -14.69 -2.35
C LEU A 45 -11.18 -15.31 -1.29
N GLU A 46 -12.41 -14.88 -1.17
CA GLU A 46 -13.40 -15.46 -0.26
C GLU A 46 -13.71 -16.94 -0.57
N ALA A 47 -13.62 -17.34 -1.85
CA ALA A 47 -13.81 -18.74 -2.24
C ALA A 47 -12.56 -19.61 -1.97
N VAL A 48 -11.38 -19.01 -1.97
CA VAL A 48 -10.08 -19.72 -1.87
C VAL A 48 -9.58 -19.76 -0.43
N LEU A 49 -9.79 -18.68 0.32
CA LEU A 49 -9.25 -18.55 1.68
C LEU A 49 -10.23 -19.19 2.69
N PRO A 50 -9.73 -20.04 3.59
CA PRO A 50 -10.48 -20.48 4.75
C PRO A 50 -10.83 -19.30 5.66
N GLU A 51 -11.62 -19.53 6.69
CA GLU A 51 -11.89 -18.48 7.69
C GLU A 51 -10.59 -17.90 8.27
N ALA A 52 -10.65 -16.62 8.65
CA ALA A 52 -9.50 -15.84 9.09
C ALA A 52 -8.60 -16.57 10.09
N GLY A 53 -7.29 -16.50 9.89
CA GLY A 53 -6.27 -17.05 10.79
C GLY A 53 -5.71 -18.43 10.40
N GLU A 54 -6.20 -19.06 9.35
CA GLU A 54 -5.72 -20.40 8.94
C GLU A 54 -4.59 -20.37 7.91
N THR A 55 -4.23 -19.19 7.38
CA THR A 55 -3.16 -19.09 6.37
C THR A 55 -2.15 -18.01 6.72
N CYS A 56 -0.86 -18.37 6.67
CA CYS A 56 0.26 -17.44 6.81
C CYS A 56 0.81 -16.95 5.46
N LEU A 57 0.11 -17.20 4.34
CA LEU A 57 0.61 -16.88 3.00
C LEU A 57 0.60 -15.39 2.69
N ARG A 58 -0.17 -14.59 3.45
CA ARG A 58 -0.16 -13.12 3.34
C ARG A 58 -0.45 -12.63 1.93
N HIS A 59 -1.51 -13.16 1.31
CA HIS A 59 -1.95 -12.69 0.00
C HIS A 59 -2.18 -11.19 0.03
N ARG A 60 -1.95 -10.51 -1.10
CA ARG A 60 -2.13 -9.07 -1.18
C ARG A 60 -2.85 -8.65 -2.46
N ILE A 61 -3.55 -7.55 -2.35
CA ILE A 61 -4.11 -6.86 -3.50
C ILE A 61 -3.23 -5.62 -3.75
N GLU A 62 -2.83 -5.43 -5.00
CA GLU A 62 -2.04 -4.29 -5.42
C GLU A 62 -2.98 -3.17 -5.89
N HIS A 63 -2.71 -1.96 -5.46
CA HIS A 63 -3.39 -0.69 -5.71
C HIS A 63 -4.58 -0.41 -4.81
N ASP A 64 -5.63 -1.21 -4.82
CA ASP A 64 -6.80 -1.02 -3.95
C ASP A 64 -7.45 0.39 -4.03
N GLU A 65 -7.26 1.12 -5.15
CA GLU A 65 -7.57 2.55 -5.24
C GLU A 65 -9.05 2.86 -5.05
N MET A 66 -9.95 2.01 -5.57
CA MET A 66 -11.39 2.29 -5.63
C MET A 66 -12.23 1.38 -4.74
N LEU A 67 -11.68 0.97 -3.59
CA LEU A 67 -12.39 0.16 -2.61
C LEU A 67 -13.62 0.89 -2.05
N THR A 68 -14.71 0.17 -1.96
CA THR A 68 -15.90 0.59 -1.21
C THR A 68 -15.80 0.19 0.26
N ARG A 69 -16.57 0.83 1.13
CA ARG A 69 -16.65 0.45 2.56
C ARG A 69 -17.05 -1.02 2.76
N ASP A 70 -17.91 -1.56 1.91
CA ASP A 70 -18.30 -2.97 1.99
C ASP A 70 -17.14 -3.90 1.62
N GLN A 71 -16.41 -3.60 0.55
CA GLN A 71 -15.24 -4.35 0.12
C GLN A 71 -14.13 -4.33 1.18
N ILE A 72 -13.86 -3.17 1.79
CA ILE A 72 -12.91 -3.04 2.91
C ILE A 72 -13.32 -3.96 4.07
N ARG A 73 -14.59 -3.98 4.45
CA ARG A 73 -15.11 -4.86 5.51
C ARG A 73 -14.95 -6.35 5.17
N ARG A 74 -15.03 -6.73 3.90
CA ARG A 74 -14.81 -8.12 3.44
C ARG A 74 -13.33 -8.47 3.49
N ILE A 75 -12.47 -7.63 2.95
CA ILE A 75 -11.00 -7.82 2.96
C ILE A 75 -10.47 -7.94 4.40
N SER A 76 -10.99 -7.13 5.34
CA SER A 76 -10.52 -7.17 6.73
C SER A 76 -10.76 -8.51 7.44
N LYS A 77 -11.66 -9.35 6.91
CA LYS A 77 -11.92 -10.69 7.43
C LYS A 77 -11.02 -11.77 6.82
N LEU A 78 -10.37 -11.45 5.69
CA LEU A 78 -9.54 -12.39 4.94
C LEU A 78 -8.05 -12.28 5.28
N GLU A 79 -7.65 -11.34 6.15
CA GLU A 79 -6.25 -11.05 6.48
C GLU A 79 -5.36 -10.77 5.26
N VAL A 80 -5.96 -10.23 4.19
CA VAL A 80 -5.27 -9.84 2.96
C VAL A 80 -4.61 -8.47 3.16
N ILE A 81 -3.41 -8.30 2.62
CA ILE A 81 -2.65 -7.05 2.70
C ILE A 81 -3.09 -6.11 1.59
N ALA A 82 -3.29 -4.84 1.92
CA ALA A 82 -3.48 -3.77 0.94
C ALA A 82 -2.11 -3.15 0.57
N SER A 83 -1.66 -3.41 -0.65
CA SER A 83 -0.37 -2.92 -1.18
C SER A 83 -0.62 -1.70 -2.07
N MET A 84 -0.39 -0.50 -1.53
CA MET A 84 -0.86 0.74 -2.14
C MET A 84 0.26 1.74 -2.47
N GLN A 85 -0.09 2.75 -3.29
CA GLN A 85 0.82 3.76 -3.78
C GLN A 85 0.31 5.17 -3.44
N PRO A 86 0.63 5.71 -2.26
CA PRO A 86 0.23 7.08 -1.89
C PRO A 86 0.75 8.15 -2.85
N ASN A 87 1.81 7.83 -3.59
CA ASN A 87 2.38 8.66 -4.65
C ASN A 87 1.33 9.08 -5.70
N PHE A 88 0.35 8.22 -5.98
CA PHE A 88 -0.72 8.49 -6.94
C PHE A 88 -1.64 9.60 -6.47
N THR A 89 -1.89 9.71 -5.17
CA THR A 89 -2.64 10.86 -4.61
C THR A 89 -1.95 12.17 -4.96
N GLY A 90 -0.63 12.26 -4.77
CA GLY A 90 0.12 13.47 -5.08
C GLY A 90 0.24 13.78 -6.56
N LYS A 91 0.21 12.76 -7.40
CA LYS A 91 0.38 12.93 -8.85
C LYS A 91 -0.92 13.17 -9.59
N TRP A 92 -2.01 12.50 -9.16
CA TRP A 92 -3.28 12.47 -9.91
C TRP A 92 -4.51 12.77 -9.05
N GLY A 93 -4.37 12.73 -7.73
CA GLY A 93 -5.50 12.78 -6.79
C GLY A 93 -5.78 14.16 -6.20
N LEU A 94 -5.04 15.19 -6.60
CA LEU A 94 -5.32 16.55 -6.13
C LEU A 94 -6.56 17.14 -6.84
N PRO A 95 -7.25 18.09 -6.21
CA PRO A 95 -8.34 18.82 -6.86
C PRO A 95 -7.90 19.44 -8.20
N GLY A 96 -8.69 19.23 -9.25
CA GLY A 96 -8.39 19.66 -10.61
C GLY A 96 -7.55 18.67 -11.44
N GLU A 97 -6.94 17.66 -10.80
CA GLU A 97 -6.08 16.69 -11.48
C GLU A 97 -6.85 15.52 -12.10
N MET A 98 -6.13 14.54 -12.67
CA MET A 98 -6.68 13.48 -13.49
C MET A 98 -7.83 12.71 -12.84
N TYR A 99 -7.74 12.39 -11.54
CA TYR A 99 -8.81 11.61 -10.89
C TYR A 99 -10.12 12.42 -10.82
N GLU A 100 -10.07 13.70 -10.50
CA GLU A 100 -11.27 14.53 -10.51
C GLU A 100 -11.85 14.68 -11.92
N GLN A 101 -11.00 14.88 -12.92
CA GLN A 101 -11.42 15.00 -14.32
C GLN A 101 -12.09 13.72 -14.84
N ARG A 102 -11.68 12.54 -14.37
CA ARG A 102 -12.19 11.24 -14.82
C ARG A 102 -13.37 10.74 -14.02
N PHE A 103 -13.38 10.98 -12.72
CA PHE A 103 -14.35 10.38 -11.79
C PHE A 103 -15.31 11.41 -11.16
N GLY A 104 -15.02 12.69 -11.30
CA GLY A 104 -15.78 13.80 -10.72
C GLY A 104 -15.42 14.09 -9.26
N SER A 105 -15.75 15.30 -8.81
CA SER A 105 -15.38 15.86 -7.51
C SER A 105 -15.86 15.04 -6.32
N LYS A 106 -17.01 14.41 -6.42
CA LYS A 106 -17.55 13.58 -5.32
C LYS A 106 -16.79 12.25 -5.17
N ARG A 107 -16.38 11.62 -6.26
CA ARG A 107 -15.72 10.30 -6.19
C ARG A 107 -14.26 10.38 -5.80
N ILE A 108 -13.58 11.48 -6.14
CA ILE A 108 -12.17 11.69 -5.77
C ILE A 108 -11.96 11.63 -4.25
N GLU A 109 -12.94 12.01 -3.45
CA GLU A 109 -12.87 11.97 -1.99
C GLU A 109 -12.70 10.56 -1.42
N THR A 110 -13.02 9.54 -2.21
CA THR A 110 -13.01 8.13 -1.80
C THR A 110 -12.02 7.26 -2.57
N ILE A 111 -11.22 7.84 -3.44
CA ILE A 111 -10.11 7.14 -4.12
C ILE A 111 -8.91 7.11 -3.16
N ASN A 112 -8.17 5.99 -3.16
CA ASN A 112 -7.08 5.74 -2.23
C ASN A 112 -7.50 5.90 -0.75
N PRO A 113 -8.48 5.15 -0.25
CA PRO A 113 -9.09 5.36 1.05
C PRO A 113 -8.23 4.81 2.20
N LEU A 114 -6.96 5.27 2.31
CA LEU A 114 -5.97 4.76 3.24
C LEU A 114 -6.44 4.76 4.69
N ARG A 115 -7.15 5.84 5.10
CA ARG A 115 -7.68 5.95 6.47
C ARG A 115 -8.71 4.87 6.76
N TRP A 116 -9.63 4.62 5.81
CA TRP A 116 -10.65 3.59 6.01
C TRP A 116 -10.06 2.18 6.10
N ILE A 117 -9.02 1.93 5.29
CA ILE A 117 -8.30 0.64 5.27
C ILE A 117 -7.58 0.44 6.61
N ALA A 118 -6.82 1.46 7.05
CA ALA A 118 -6.11 1.42 8.33
C ALA A 118 -7.06 1.24 9.53
N ASP A 119 -8.18 1.98 9.56
CA ASP A 119 -9.19 1.87 10.63
C ASP A 119 -9.87 0.49 10.68
N SER A 120 -9.86 -0.24 9.58
CA SER A 120 -10.40 -1.59 9.50
C SER A 120 -9.42 -2.69 9.93
N GLY A 121 -8.21 -2.32 10.36
CA GLY A 121 -7.17 -3.25 10.80
C GLY A 121 -6.45 -4.00 9.67
N ILE A 122 -6.71 -3.65 8.41
CA ILE A 122 -6.02 -4.23 7.26
C ILE A 122 -4.56 -3.76 7.26
N THR A 123 -3.63 -4.68 7.09
CA THR A 123 -2.22 -4.34 6.95
C THR A 123 -1.98 -3.55 5.68
N LEU A 124 -1.43 -2.35 5.82
CA LEU A 124 -0.97 -1.53 4.71
C LEU A 124 0.51 -1.79 4.41
N ALA A 125 0.83 -1.99 3.14
CA ALA A 125 2.20 -1.95 2.61
C ALA A 125 2.27 -0.91 1.50
N PHE A 126 3.34 -0.10 1.45
CA PHE A 126 3.46 0.99 0.49
C PHE A 126 4.63 0.81 -0.45
N GLY A 127 4.42 1.24 -1.69
CA GLY A 127 5.41 1.32 -2.74
C GLY A 127 5.16 2.54 -3.63
N SER A 128 6.03 2.78 -4.62
CA SER A 128 5.93 3.94 -5.53
C SER A 128 5.32 3.60 -6.89
N ASP A 129 5.45 2.36 -7.34
CA ASP A 129 5.05 1.90 -8.69
C ASP A 129 5.47 2.89 -9.80
N CYS A 130 6.76 3.26 -9.80
CA CYS A 130 7.39 4.17 -10.77
C CYS A 130 6.90 5.64 -10.79
N MET A 131 6.03 6.10 -9.86
CA MET A 131 5.38 7.41 -10.04
C MET A 131 5.19 8.24 -8.76
N PRO A 132 5.86 9.36 -8.58
CA PRO A 132 7.29 9.59 -8.68
C PRO A 132 8.04 8.59 -7.80
N PHE A 133 9.21 8.18 -8.23
CA PHE A 133 9.95 7.12 -7.54
C PHE A 133 10.62 7.66 -6.28
N GLY A 134 10.01 7.43 -5.11
CA GLY A 134 10.60 7.86 -3.83
C GLY A 134 9.66 7.68 -2.63
N PRO A 135 10.14 6.99 -1.57
CA PRO A 135 9.32 6.75 -0.37
C PRO A 135 8.89 8.03 0.35
N LEU A 136 9.75 9.04 0.48
CA LEU A 136 9.41 10.30 1.17
C LEU A 136 8.26 11.04 0.47
N TYR A 137 8.19 10.98 -0.87
CA TYR A 137 7.06 11.53 -1.61
C TYR A 137 5.75 10.79 -1.28
N GLY A 138 5.80 9.47 -1.20
CA GLY A 138 4.63 8.66 -0.82
C GLY A 138 4.22 8.88 0.63
N VAL A 139 5.16 8.91 1.57
CA VAL A 139 4.88 9.25 2.99
C VAL A 139 4.21 10.62 3.08
N HIS A 140 4.75 11.63 2.39
CA HIS A 140 4.17 12.97 2.36
C HIS A 140 2.69 12.94 1.94
N TRP A 141 2.37 12.24 0.84
CA TRP A 141 1.00 12.23 0.33
C TRP A 141 0.06 11.28 1.08
N ALA A 142 0.57 10.29 1.79
CA ALA A 142 -0.23 9.54 2.74
C ALA A 142 -0.66 10.40 3.94
N VAL A 143 0.17 11.38 4.34
CA VAL A 143 -0.10 12.28 5.47
C VAL A 143 -0.87 13.53 5.06
N ASN A 144 -0.50 14.13 3.92
CA ASN A 144 -1.02 15.44 3.47
C ASN A 144 -2.04 15.31 2.33
N ALA A 145 -2.66 14.14 2.16
CA ALA A 145 -3.70 13.94 1.17
C ALA A 145 -4.85 14.96 1.35
N PRO A 146 -5.54 15.38 0.27
CA PRO A 146 -6.55 16.44 0.35
C PRO A 146 -7.78 16.04 1.18
N PHE A 147 -8.13 14.75 1.22
CA PHE A 147 -9.36 14.29 1.87
C PHE A 147 -9.07 13.44 3.11
N GLU A 148 -9.96 13.54 4.10
CA GLU A 148 -9.84 12.83 5.38
C GLU A 148 -9.76 11.30 5.22
N SER A 149 -10.54 10.74 4.29
CA SER A 149 -10.54 9.31 3.97
C SER A 149 -9.18 8.75 3.53
N GLN A 150 -8.27 9.64 3.13
CA GLN A 150 -6.96 9.32 2.56
C GLN A 150 -5.81 9.55 3.56
N ARG A 151 -6.04 10.28 4.67
CA ARG A 151 -4.97 10.75 5.55
C ARG A 151 -4.58 9.73 6.60
N LEU A 152 -3.28 9.52 6.72
CA LEU A 152 -2.66 8.80 7.81
C LEU A 152 -1.82 9.74 8.66
N SER A 153 -1.46 9.33 9.87
CA SER A 153 -0.38 9.96 10.62
C SER A 153 0.99 9.63 9.99
N ALA A 154 2.01 10.43 10.27
CA ALA A 154 3.37 10.16 9.82
C ALA A 154 3.88 8.79 10.31
N ALA A 155 3.51 8.39 11.51
CA ALA A 155 3.88 7.09 12.08
C ALA A 155 3.25 5.93 11.31
N GLU A 156 1.96 6.01 10.98
CA GLU A 156 1.27 4.98 10.17
C GLU A 156 1.85 4.88 8.77
N ALA A 157 2.10 6.02 8.11
CA ALA A 157 2.66 6.07 6.77
C ALA A 157 4.09 5.50 6.72
N LEU A 158 4.95 5.87 7.66
CA LEU A 158 6.30 5.30 7.79
C LEU A 158 6.25 3.80 8.09
N ARG A 159 5.36 3.36 8.99
CA ARG A 159 5.18 1.94 9.28
C ARG A 159 4.76 1.15 8.04
N ALA A 160 3.88 1.68 7.20
CA ALA A 160 3.47 1.03 5.96
C ALA A 160 4.62 0.88 4.94
N TYR A 161 5.52 1.87 4.86
CA TYR A 161 6.72 1.79 4.02
C TYR A 161 7.84 0.90 4.59
N THR A 162 7.84 0.62 5.89
CA THR A 162 8.88 -0.17 6.55
C THR A 162 8.35 -1.55 6.99
N MET A 163 7.72 -1.63 8.16
CA MET A 163 7.16 -2.88 8.69
C MET A 163 6.10 -3.49 7.79
N GLY A 164 5.23 -2.67 7.18
CA GLY A 164 4.20 -3.15 6.24
C GLY A 164 4.80 -3.84 5.03
N GLY A 165 5.79 -3.20 4.41
CA GLY A 165 6.54 -3.79 3.28
C GLY A 165 7.29 -5.06 3.70
N ALA A 166 7.98 -5.05 4.84
CA ALA A 166 8.68 -6.21 5.38
C ALA A 166 7.71 -7.38 5.63
N PHE A 167 6.57 -7.10 6.25
CA PHE A 167 5.51 -8.10 6.50
C PHE A 167 4.95 -8.68 5.21
N ALA A 168 4.67 -7.84 4.21
CA ALA A 168 4.19 -8.27 2.90
C ALA A 168 5.22 -9.16 2.16
N GLY A 169 6.51 -8.94 2.41
CA GLY A 169 7.62 -9.72 1.85
C GLY A 169 8.07 -10.90 2.71
N ASN A 170 7.38 -11.23 3.82
CA ASN A 170 7.78 -12.25 4.79
C ASN A 170 9.19 -12.04 5.38
N ALA A 171 9.63 -10.79 5.53
CA ALA A 171 10.96 -10.39 5.99
C ALA A 171 10.95 -9.57 7.30
N GLU A 172 9.82 -9.46 8.00
CA GLU A 172 9.67 -8.62 9.19
C GLU A 172 10.51 -9.09 10.39
N GLN A 173 11.03 -10.31 10.35
CA GLN A 173 11.97 -10.80 11.36
C GLN A 173 13.40 -10.31 11.10
N GLU A 174 13.70 -9.87 9.86
CA GLU A 174 15.03 -9.47 9.43
C GLU A 174 15.16 -7.96 9.23
N VAL A 175 14.09 -7.28 8.76
CA VAL A 175 14.09 -5.86 8.39
C VAL A 175 12.80 -5.16 8.82
N GLY A 176 12.67 -3.87 8.52
CA GLY A 176 11.45 -3.06 8.67
C GLY A 176 11.35 -2.32 10.00
N SER A 177 12.13 -2.66 11.02
CA SER A 177 12.19 -1.93 12.29
C SER A 177 13.60 -1.91 12.86
N ILE A 178 13.88 -0.94 13.74
CA ILE A 178 15.16 -0.82 14.45
C ILE A 178 15.05 -1.64 15.74
N GLU A 179 15.42 -2.91 15.64
CA GLU A 179 15.37 -3.86 16.75
C GLU A 179 16.64 -4.71 16.79
N ARG A 180 17.00 -5.17 18.00
CA ARG A 180 18.17 -6.02 18.17
C ARG A 180 17.97 -7.36 17.45
N GLY A 181 18.93 -7.73 16.62
CA GLY A 181 18.92 -8.98 15.84
C GLY A 181 18.48 -8.79 14.39
N LYS A 182 17.92 -7.65 14.03
CA LYS A 182 17.61 -7.31 12.64
C LYS A 182 18.80 -6.70 11.91
N LEU A 183 18.75 -6.73 10.59
CA LEU A 183 19.72 -6.09 9.73
C LEU A 183 19.71 -4.57 9.95
N ALA A 184 20.89 -3.98 9.95
CA ALA A 184 21.02 -2.53 10.07
C ALA A 184 20.82 -1.87 8.69
N ASP A 185 19.56 -1.84 8.24
CA ASP A 185 19.10 -1.12 7.07
C ASP A 185 18.44 0.17 7.53
N LEU A 186 19.19 1.27 7.47
CA LEU A 186 18.84 2.52 8.10
C LEU A 186 19.03 3.70 7.15
N ILE A 187 18.21 4.73 7.32
CA ILE A 187 18.46 6.05 6.75
C ILE A 187 18.52 7.11 7.84
N LEU A 188 19.34 8.15 7.61
CA LEU A 188 19.32 9.38 8.37
C LEU A 188 18.73 10.48 7.51
N LEU A 189 17.70 11.13 8.00
CA LEU A 189 17.09 12.30 7.37
C LEU A 189 17.67 13.59 7.96
N ASP A 190 17.65 14.69 7.21
CA ASP A 190 18.06 16.01 7.67
C ASP A 190 17.07 16.65 8.65
N GLU A 191 15.81 16.22 8.60
CA GLU A 191 14.73 16.73 9.45
C GLU A 191 13.90 15.60 10.05
N ASN A 192 13.13 15.93 11.09
CA ASN A 192 12.26 14.98 11.78
C ASN A 192 10.85 15.00 11.17
N PRO A 193 10.39 13.92 10.50
CA PRO A 193 9.09 13.86 9.83
C PRO A 193 7.87 13.96 10.77
N PHE A 194 8.10 13.84 12.08
CA PHE A 194 7.04 13.97 13.09
C PHE A 194 6.83 15.40 13.55
N LEU A 195 7.83 16.29 13.37
CA LEU A 195 7.75 17.70 13.80
C LEU A 195 7.09 18.57 12.74
N ASP A 196 7.41 18.36 11.45
CA ASP A 196 6.78 19.04 10.34
C ASP A 196 6.41 18.04 9.23
N PRO A 197 5.23 17.41 9.33
CA PRO A 197 4.79 16.48 8.28
C PRO A 197 4.59 17.13 6.91
N THR A 198 4.44 18.45 6.82
CA THR A 198 4.20 19.15 5.56
C THR A 198 5.42 19.25 4.67
N SER A 199 6.62 19.13 5.25
CA SER A 199 7.91 19.19 4.54
C SER A 199 8.46 17.82 4.11
N ILE A 200 7.83 16.70 4.47
CA ILE A 200 8.39 15.34 4.30
C ILE A 200 8.91 15.06 2.89
N LYS A 201 8.21 15.50 1.83
CA LYS A 201 8.66 15.29 0.43
C LYS A 201 9.94 16.04 0.08
N ASP A 202 10.29 17.07 0.82
CA ASP A 202 11.44 17.95 0.58
C ASP A 202 12.65 17.55 1.44
N MET A 203 12.46 16.67 2.44
CA MET A 203 13.51 16.13 3.29
C MET A 203 14.54 15.34 2.49
N LYS A 204 15.79 15.38 2.94
CA LYS A 204 16.90 14.73 2.27
C LYS A 204 17.47 13.60 3.11
N VAL A 205 17.76 12.50 2.44
CA VAL A 205 18.54 11.43 3.03
C VAL A 205 19.99 11.89 3.15
N GLN A 206 20.52 11.95 4.37
CA GLN A 206 21.90 12.32 4.66
C GLN A 206 22.83 11.10 4.68
N LEU A 207 22.31 9.95 5.09
CA LEU A 207 23.05 8.70 5.16
C LEU A 207 22.13 7.53 4.83
N THR A 208 22.67 6.55 4.12
CA THR A 208 22.02 5.24 3.96
C THR A 208 22.98 4.16 4.41
N ILE A 209 22.52 3.30 5.30
CA ILE A 209 23.20 2.10 5.76
C ILE A 209 22.41 0.90 5.24
N PHE A 210 23.10 -0.03 4.59
CA PHE A 210 22.54 -1.29 4.11
C PHE A 210 23.37 -2.44 4.67
N ASN A 211 22.72 -3.35 5.34
CA ASN A 211 23.37 -4.49 6.02
C ASN A 211 24.58 -4.05 6.89
N GLY A 212 24.40 -2.96 7.64
CA GLY A 212 25.44 -2.40 8.50
C GLY A 212 26.57 -1.62 7.81
N GLN A 213 26.53 -1.50 6.49
CA GLN A 213 27.53 -0.76 5.71
C GLN A 213 26.96 0.56 5.18
N VAL A 214 27.75 1.63 5.28
CA VAL A 214 27.40 2.93 4.71
C VAL A 214 27.50 2.84 3.20
N VAL A 215 26.36 2.92 2.50
CA VAL A 215 26.28 2.87 1.03
C VAL A 215 26.05 4.25 0.39
N TYR A 216 25.58 5.21 1.16
CA TYR A 216 25.40 6.59 0.72
C TYR A 216 25.68 7.55 1.90
N TRP A 217 26.35 8.66 1.59
CA TRP A 217 26.58 9.77 2.52
C TRP A 217 26.58 11.09 1.75
N ALA A 218 25.64 11.99 2.05
CA ALA A 218 25.44 13.23 1.31
C ALA A 218 26.68 14.17 1.33
N ASN A 219 27.50 14.12 2.40
CA ASN A 219 28.66 15.00 2.60
C ASN A 219 30.00 14.30 2.38
N LYS A 220 30.02 13.11 1.77
CA LYS A 220 31.26 12.42 1.43
C LYS A 220 31.75 12.96 0.08
N GLU A 221 32.73 13.90 0.11
CA GLU A 221 33.58 14.26 -1.02
C GLU A 221 34.39 13.06 -1.53
#